data_e6d2e09baf0746ac6d18dfe5ffd3465b
#
_entry.id   e6d2e09baf0746ac6d18dfe5ffd3465b
#
_cell.length_a   1.000
_cell.length_b   1.000
_cell.length_c   1.000
_cell.angle_alpha   90.00
_cell.angle_beta   90.00
_cell.angle_gamma   90.00
#
_symmetry.space_group_name_H-M   'P 1'
#
loop_
_entity.id
_entity.type
_entity.pdbx_description
1 polymer ?
#
loop_
_entity_poly.entity_id
_entity_poly.type
_entity_poly.pdbx_seq_one_letter_code
_entity_poly.pdbx_strand_id
1 'polypeptide(L)'
;MLFDTHLHTKFSADSKMSIEDAILSAKQQNIGLVLTEHLDYDFPGDDIYEFNPQQYFQEYSSYQSKTLYLGVEVGMQEHTLIQSKKFVESAPFDQVICSLHLLDGKDLFYESCYTENKHTVYLNYLNTMIKLIKQHDFANILGHVDYICRYAPYAKKDICYEEFHDT
;
A
#
# COMPACT_ATOMS: atom_id res chain seq x y z
N MET A 1 12.33 20.19 0.01
CA MET A 1 11.46 19.75 1.12
C MET A 1 11.34 18.24 1.03
N LEU A 2 11.42 17.52 2.14
CA LEU A 2 11.15 16.08 2.19
C LEU A 2 9.64 15.85 2.32
N PHE A 3 9.18 14.69 1.87
CA PHE A 3 7.78 14.27 1.99
C PHE A 3 7.69 12.92 2.69
N ASP A 4 6.71 12.76 3.55
CA ASP A 4 6.15 11.46 3.88
C ASP A 4 5.15 11.12 2.78
N THR A 5 5.45 10.09 2.01
CA THR A 5 4.72 9.73 0.80
C THR A 5 3.83 8.52 0.96
N HIS A 6 3.69 8.01 2.20
CA HIS A 6 2.87 6.84 2.50
C HIS A 6 2.22 6.99 3.88
N LEU A 7 1.02 7.55 3.92
CA LEU A 7 0.31 7.87 5.15
C LEU A 7 -1.19 7.61 5.00
N HIS A 8 -1.78 7.00 6.03
CA HIS A 8 -3.21 6.67 6.10
C HIS A 8 -3.93 7.56 7.10
N THR A 9 -5.13 7.98 6.75
CA THR A 9 -6.04 8.69 7.65
C THR A 9 -7.28 7.86 7.95
N LYS A 10 -8.32 8.48 8.50
CA LYS A 10 -9.60 7.84 8.84
C LYS A 10 -10.35 7.17 7.66
N PHE A 11 -9.92 7.38 6.41
CA PHE A 11 -10.47 6.70 5.24
C PHE A 11 -9.93 5.27 5.08
N SER A 12 -8.83 4.93 5.76
CA SER A 12 -8.28 3.58 5.84
C SER A 12 -8.76 2.88 7.11
N ALA A 13 -9.18 1.62 7.02
CA ALA A 13 -9.75 0.87 8.14
C ALA A 13 -8.81 0.73 9.35
N ASP A 14 -7.51 0.72 9.09
CA ASP A 14 -6.45 0.56 10.10
C ASP A 14 -5.95 1.90 10.71
N SER A 15 -6.49 3.05 10.27
CA SER A 15 -6.08 4.35 10.78
C SER A 15 -7.26 5.14 11.39
N LYS A 16 -6.96 5.85 12.48
CA LYS A 16 -7.87 6.81 13.14
C LYS A 16 -7.34 8.25 13.05
N MET A 17 -6.27 8.47 12.31
CA MET A 17 -5.62 9.78 12.20
C MET A 17 -6.55 10.77 11.48
N SER A 18 -6.73 11.95 12.06
CA SER A 18 -7.39 13.06 11.35
C SER A 18 -6.40 13.73 10.39
N ILE A 19 -6.93 14.37 9.35
CA ILE A 19 -6.07 15.14 8.43
C ILE A 19 -5.39 16.31 9.15
N GLU A 20 -6.06 16.90 10.14
CA GLU A 20 -5.55 17.99 10.96
C GLU A 20 -4.34 17.53 11.79
N ASP A 21 -4.40 16.34 12.39
CA ASP A 21 -3.29 15.78 13.17
C ASP A 21 -2.10 15.45 12.25
N ALA A 22 -2.36 14.90 11.07
CA ALA A 22 -1.34 14.64 10.06
C ALA A 22 -0.62 15.94 9.65
N ILE A 23 -1.39 16.99 9.33
CA ILE A 23 -0.86 18.31 8.96
C ILE A 23 -0.05 18.93 10.12
N LEU A 24 -0.54 18.82 11.33
CA LEU A 24 0.16 19.35 12.51
C LEU A 24 1.50 18.66 12.71
N SER A 25 1.53 17.32 12.63
CA SER A 25 2.75 16.52 12.74
C SER A 25 3.76 16.87 11.65
N ALA A 26 3.31 16.97 10.40
CA ALA A 26 4.15 17.33 9.26
C ALA A 26 4.78 18.72 9.41
N LYS A 27 4.01 19.70 9.87
CA LYS A 27 4.52 21.05 10.15
C LYS A 27 5.61 21.06 11.23
N GLN A 28 5.43 20.26 12.29
CA GLN A 28 6.43 20.14 13.37
C GLN A 28 7.76 19.55 12.85
N GLN A 29 7.69 18.66 11.87
CA GLN A 29 8.85 17.99 11.27
C GLN A 29 9.38 18.71 10.02
N ASN A 30 8.72 19.78 9.57
CA ASN A 30 9.04 20.52 8.34
C ASN A 30 9.11 19.62 7.09
N ILE A 31 8.11 18.73 6.94
CA ILE A 31 7.94 17.85 5.78
C ILE A 31 6.61 18.11 5.08
N GLY A 32 6.49 17.65 3.84
CA GLY A 32 5.20 17.55 3.14
C GLY A 32 4.59 16.17 3.34
N LEU A 33 3.34 16.01 2.90
CA LEU A 33 2.57 14.77 2.99
C LEU A 33 2.00 14.37 1.64
N VAL A 34 1.92 13.06 1.41
CA VAL A 34 1.00 12.45 0.46
C VAL A 34 0.13 11.46 1.23
N LEU A 35 -1.17 11.74 1.31
CA LEU A 35 -2.12 10.81 1.92
C LEU A 35 -2.43 9.71 0.91
N THR A 36 -2.33 8.45 1.33
CA THR A 36 -2.43 7.27 0.45
C THR A 36 -3.32 6.22 1.10
N GLU A 37 -4.63 6.48 1.08
CA GLU A 37 -5.60 5.59 1.73
C GLU A 37 -5.60 4.20 1.09
N HIS A 38 -5.87 3.18 1.89
CA HIS A 38 -5.96 1.79 1.44
C HIS A 38 -7.10 1.54 0.46
N LEU A 39 -6.78 0.84 -0.63
CA LEU A 39 -7.73 0.22 -1.54
C LEU A 39 -7.34 -1.24 -1.76
N ASP A 40 -7.88 -2.13 -0.95
CA ASP A 40 -7.66 -3.56 -1.05
C ASP A 40 -9.00 -4.27 -1.25
N TYR A 41 -9.38 -4.48 -2.51
CA TYR A 41 -10.60 -5.24 -2.84
C TYR A 41 -10.48 -6.70 -2.41
N ASP A 42 -11.60 -7.27 -1.94
CA ASP A 42 -11.67 -8.66 -1.51
C ASP A 42 -10.63 -9.02 -0.43
N PHE A 43 -10.27 -8.05 0.43
CA PHE A 43 -9.35 -8.30 1.55
C PHE A 43 -10.02 -9.29 2.53
N PRO A 44 -9.32 -10.35 2.99
CA PRO A 44 -9.90 -11.33 3.88
C PRO A 44 -10.10 -10.76 5.30
N GLY A 45 -11.21 -11.10 5.94
CA GLY A 45 -11.55 -10.65 7.30
C GLY A 45 -12.76 -9.73 7.33
N ASP A 46 -12.96 -9.07 8.47
CA ASP A 46 -14.14 -8.21 8.71
C ASP A 46 -13.88 -6.73 8.36
N ASP A 47 -12.63 -6.32 8.25
CA ASP A 47 -12.26 -4.95 7.92
C ASP A 47 -12.41 -4.68 6.41
N ILE A 48 -12.99 -3.51 6.08
CA ILE A 48 -13.18 -3.08 4.69
C ILE A 48 -12.10 -2.06 4.36
N TYR A 49 -11.15 -2.45 3.52
CA TYR A 49 -10.07 -1.60 3.01
C TYR A 49 -10.45 -0.97 1.67
N GLU A 50 -11.64 -0.36 1.64
CA GLU A 50 -12.18 0.33 0.47
C GLU A 50 -12.77 1.66 0.92
N PHE A 51 -12.65 2.70 0.09
CA PHE A 51 -13.25 4.00 0.36
C PHE A 51 -13.90 4.58 -0.88
N ASN A 52 -14.73 5.60 -0.69
CA ASN A 52 -15.34 6.32 -1.81
C ASN A 52 -14.41 7.47 -2.25
N PRO A 53 -13.86 7.46 -3.48
CA PRO A 53 -12.91 8.47 -3.93
C PRO A 53 -13.56 9.86 -4.07
N GLN A 54 -14.84 9.95 -4.44
CA GLN A 54 -15.54 11.23 -4.53
C GLN A 54 -15.70 11.88 -3.15
N GLN A 55 -16.04 11.07 -2.13
CA GLN A 55 -16.14 11.54 -0.75
C GLN A 55 -14.76 11.97 -0.22
N TYR A 56 -13.70 11.20 -0.49
CA TYR A 56 -12.34 11.51 -0.11
C TYR A 56 -11.89 12.88 -0.67
N PHE A 57 -12.08 13.09 -1.97
CA PHE A 57 -11.75 14.37 -2.60
C PHE A 57 -12.66 15.50 -2.15
N GLN A 58 -13.96 15.26 -1.95
CA GLN A 58 -14.88 16.25 -1.42
C GLN A 58 -14.44 16.76 -0.05
N GLU A 59 -13.94 15.88 0.79
CA GLU A 59 -13.53 16.23 2.15
C GLU A 59 -12.12 16.86 2.18
N TYR A 60 -11.17 16.33 1.38
CA TYR A 60 -9.75 16.65 1.53
C TYR A 60 -9.18 17.60 0.48
N SER A 61 -9.84 17.86 -0.64
CA SER A 61 -9.29 18.73 -1.69
C SER A 61 -9.01 20.16 -1.23
N SER A 62 -9.75 20.67 -0.25
CA SER A 62 -9.49 22.01 0.32
C SER A 62 -8.16 22.12 1.08
N TYR A 63 -7.56 21.00 1.48
CA TYR A 63 -6.26 20.95 2.14
C TYR A 63 -5.07 20.81 1.17
N GLN A 64 -5.32 20.44 -0.10
CA GLN A 64 -4.27 20.29 -1.10
C GLN A 64 -3.47 21.57 -1.25
N SER A 65 -2.15 21.42 -1.37
CA SER A 65 -1.20 22.53 -1.47
C SER A 65 0.12 22.02 -2.06
N LYS A 66 1.15 22.88 -2.10
CA LYS A 66 2.51 22.46 -2.48
C LYS A 66 3.16 21.49 -1.47
N THR A 67 2.53 21.24 -0.34
CA THR A 67 3.04 20.40 0.75
C THR A 67 2.07 19.32 1.19
N LEU A 68 0.90 19.19 0.54
CA LEU A 68 -0.07 18.12 0.79
C LEU A 68 -0.72 17.68 -0.52
N TYR A 69 -0.58 16.41 -0.83
CA TYR A 69 -1.11 15.72 -2.00
C TYR A 69 -2.03 14.58 -1.58
N LEU A 70 -2.94 14.20 -2.48
CA LEU A 70 -3.94 13.15 -2.27
C LEU A 70 -3.63 11.96 -3.19
N GLY A 71 -3.32 10.83 -2.61
CA GLY A 71 -3.00 9.59 -3.31
C GLY A 71 -3.87 8.43 -2.85
N VAL A 72 -3.49 7.24 -3.28
CA VAL A 72 -4.10 5.96 -2.93
C VAL A 72 -3.03 4.88 -2.87
N GLU A 73 -3.16 3.94 -1.93
CA GLU A 73 -2.41 2.69 -1.91
C GLU A 73 -3.31 1.54 -2.36
N VAL A 74 -2.96 0.90 -3.46
CA VAL A 74 -3.71 -0.20 -4.06
C VAL A 74 -3.05 -1.52 -3.72
N GLY A 75 -3.78 -2.39 -3.04
CA GLY A 75 -3.39 -3.78 -2.86
C GLY A 75 -3.50 -4.57 -4.17
N MET A 76 -2.36 -5.05 -4.66
CA MET A 76 -2.28 -5.73 -5.95
C MET A 76 -2.84 -7.15 -5.87
N GLN A 77 -3.86 -7.43 -6.69
CA GLN A 77 -4.38 -8.77 -6.92
C GLN A 77 -4.77 -8.92 -8.39
N GLU A 78 -4.58 -10.11 -8.96
CA GLU A 78 -4.83 -10.32 -10.41
C GLU A 78 -6.31 -10.16 -10.77
N HIS A 79 -7.21 -10.70 -9.95
CA HIS A 79 -8.64 -10.68 -10.21
C HIS A 79 -9.31 -9.32 -9.98
N THR A 80 -8.68 -8.42 -9.19
CA THR A 80 -9.20 -7.07 -8.91
C THR A 80 -8.58 -5.99 -9.81
N LEU A 81 -7.62 -6.34 -10.69
CA LEU A 81 -6.87 -5.40 -11.52
C LEU A 81 -7.77 -4.38 -12.26
N ILE A 82 -8.81 -4.87 -12.94
CA ILE A 82 -9.71 -4.00 -13.73
C ILE A 82 -10.49 -3.05 -12.81
N GLN A 83 -10.92 -3.54 -11.65
CA GLN A 83 -11.68 -2.76 -10.68
C GLN A 83 -10.78 -1.67 -10.06
N SER A 84 -9.56 -2.03 -9.68
CA SER A 84 -8.55 -1.11 -9.15
C SER A 84 -8.20 -0.02 -10.16
N LYS A 85 -7.99 -0.38 -11.43
CA LYS A 85 -7.74 0.59 -12.50
C LYS A 85 -8.89 1.59 -12.65
N LYS A 86 -10.14 1.11 -12.70
CA LYS A 86 -11.32 1.98 -12.77
C LYS A 86 -11.44 2.92 -11.56
N PHE A 87 -11.10 2.42 -10.38
CA PHE A 87 -11.10 3.25 -9.17
C PHE A 87 -10.07 4.38 -9.28
N VAL A 88 -8.84 4.06 -9.63
CA VAL A 88 -7.75 5.05 -9.79
C VAL A 88 -8.12 6.10 -10.86
N GLU A 89 -8.71 5.68 -11.98
CA GLU A 89 -9.15 6.57 -13.06
C GLU A 89 -10.39 7.42 -12.70
N SER A 90 -11.10 7.09 -11.63
CA SER A 90 -12.35 7.78 -11.22
C SER A 90 -12.14 9.10 -10.49
N ALA A 91 -10.90 9.41 -10.05
CA ALA A 91 -10.57 10.63 -9.32
C ALA A 91 -9.12 11.06 -9.61
N PRO A 92 -8.80 12.36 -9.42
CA PRO A 92 -7.49 12.92 -9.77
C PRO A 92 -6.45 12.67 -8.67
N PHE A 93 -6.10 11.40 -8.42
CA PHE A 93 -5.04 11.05 -7.48
C PHE A 93 -3.68 11.59 -7.92
N ASP A 94 -2.97 12.26 -7.01
CA ASP A 94 -1.62 12.77 -7.25
C ASP A 94 -0.56 11.66 -7.26
N GLN A 95 -0.81 10.57 -6.53
CA GLN A 95 0.08 9.42 -6.40
C GLN A 95 -0.72 8.13 -6.27
N VAL A 96 -0.24 7.08 -6.94
CA VAL A 96 -0.75 5.71 -6.83
C VAL A 96 0.40 4.80 -6.40
N ILE A 97 0.34 4.30 -5.18
CA ILE A 97 1.20 3.22 -4.70
C ILE A 97 0.51 1.90 -5.03
N CYS A 98 1.26 0.92 -5.52
CA CYS A 98 0.79 -0.46 -5.62
C CYS A 98 1.61 -1.35 -4.70
N SER A 99 0.95 -2.06 -3.80
CA SER A 99 1.56 -2.87 -2.75
C SER A 99 1.07 -4.32 -2.78
N LEU A 100 1.89 -5.26 -2.33
CA LEU A 100 1.47 -6.66 -2.19
C LEU A 100 1.18 -6.95 -0.71
N HIS A 101 -0.10 -6.93 -0.34
CA HIS A 101 -0.56 -7.21 1.03
C HIS A 101 -0.96 -8.68 1.21
N LEU A 102 -1.42 -9.33 0.14
CA LEU A 102 -1.87 -10.70 0.15
C LEU A 102 -0.95 -11.59 -0.68
N LEU A 103 -0.60 -12.76 -0.15
CA LEU A 103 0.08 -13.81 -0.90
C LEU A 103 -0.85 -15.03 -1.01
N ASP A 104 -1.15 -15.46 -2.24
CA ASP A 104 -2.10 -16.55 -2.52
C ASP A 104 -3.46 -16.35 -1.84
N GLY A 105 -3.96 -15.10 -1.82
CA GLY A 105 -5.22 -14.71 -1.19
C GLY A 105 -5.21 -14.69 0.34
N LYS A 106 -4.05 -14.79 0.97
CA LYS A 106 -3.89 -14.74 2.43
C LYS A 106 -3.17 -13.48 2.85
N ASP A 107 -3.66 -12.86 3.92
CA ASP A 107 -3.00 -11.73 4.54
C ASP A 107 -1.64 -12.16 5.15
N LEU A 108 -0.58 -11.45 4.77
CA LEU A 108 0.79 -11.69 5.24
C LEU A 108 0.97 -11.52 6.76
N PHE A 109 -0.02 -10.94 7.43
CA PHE A 109 -0.06 -10.87 8.90
C PHE A 109 -0.13 -12.26 9.56
N TYR A 110 -0.78 -13.24 8.91
CA TYR A 110 -1.02 -14.55 9.50
C TYR A 110 0.10 -15.55 9.24
N GLU A 111 0.46 -16.34 10.26
CA GLU A 111 1.47 -17.40 10.18
C GLU A 111 1.17 -18.44 9.07
N SER A 112 -0.08 -18.58 8.68
CA SER A 112 -0.49 -19.50 7.60
C SER A 112 0.11 -19.16 6.22
N CYS A 113 0.71 -17.98 6.06
CA CYS A 113 1.47 -17.61 4.88
C CYS A 113 2.90 -18.20 4.85
N TYR A 114 3.40 -18.67 5.99
CA TYR A 114 4.80 -19.05 6.20
C TYR A 114 4.96 -20.56 6.46
N THR A 115 4.32 -21.40 5.65
CA THR A 115 4.33 -22.86 5.84
C THR A 115 5.58 -23.55 5.33
N GLU A 116 6.39 -22.84 4.52
CA GLU A 116 7.62 -23.34 3.93
C GLU A 116 8.85 -22.66 4.53
N ASN A 117 10.04 -23.02 4.07
CA ASN A 117 11.25 -22.29 4.45
C ASN A 117 11.26 -20.87 3.88
N LYS A 118 12.02 -19.96 4.51
CA LYS A 118 12.12 -18.55 4.13
C LYS A 118 12.35 -18.34 2.63
N HIS A 119 13.33 -19.05 2.06
CA HIS A 119 13.71 -18.84 0.67
C HIS A 119 12.54 -19.13 -0.28
N THR A 120 11.82 -20.24 -0.08
CA THR A 120 10.66 -20.61 -0.91
C THR A 120 9.54 -19.56 -0.81
N VAL A 121 9.18 -19.16 0.41
CA VAL A 121 8.09 -18.19 0.63
C VAL A 121 8.45 -16.82 0.06
N TYR A 122 9.68 -16.35 0.29
CA TYR A 122 10.11 -15.05 -0.19
C TYR A 122 10.28 -15.01 -1.72
N LEU A 123 10.75 -16.09 -2.32
CA LEU A 123 10.83 -16.21 -3.77
C LEU A 123 9.43 -16.17 -4.41
N ASN A 124 8.44 -16.85 -3.83
CA ASN A 124 7.04 -16.77 -4.27
C ASN A 124 6.50 -15.34 -4.15
N TYR A 125 6.75 -14.68 -3.00
CA TYR A 125 6.34 -13.29 -2.77
C TYR A 125 6.93 -12.33 -3.81
N LEU A 126 8.24 -12.37 -4.04
CA LEU A 126 8.93 -11.51 -5.00
C LEU A 126 8.46 -11.76 -6.44
N ASN A 127 8.32 -13.02 -6.85
CA ASN A 127 7.81 -13.38 -8.18
C ASN A 127 6.36 -12.92 -8.36
N THR A 128 5.51 -13.05 -7.33
CA THR A 128 4.13 -12.56 -7.35
C THR A 128 4.11 -11.03 -7.50
N MET A 129 4.93 -10.33 -6.73
CA MET A 129 5.06 -8.87 -6.82
C MET A 129 5.49 -8.42 -8.22
N ILE A 130 6.53 -9.06 -8.79
CA ILE A 130 7.02 -8.79 -10.16
C ILE A 130 5.93 -9.05 -11.20
N LYS A 131 5.19 -10.15 -11.07
CA LYS A 131 4.08 -10.48 -11.97
C LYS A 131 3.00 -9.41 -11.91
N LEU A 132 2.57 -9.03 -10.71
CA LEU A 132 1.45 -8.12 -10.52
C LEU A 132 1.81 -6.68 -10.89
N ILE A 133 2.99 -6.18 -10.52
CA ILE A 133 3.37 -4.80 -10.86
C ILE A 133 3.49 -4.58 -12.39
N LYS A 134 3.87 -5.60 -13.15
CA LYS A 134 3.88 -5.53 -14.62
C LYS A 134 2.48 -5.40 -15.22
N GLN A 135 1.44 -5.81 -14.51
CA GLN A 135 0.04 -5.70 -14.94
C GLN A 135 -0.60 -4.39 -14.47
N HIS A 136 -0.14 -3.81 -13.34
CA HIS A 136 -0.66 -2.58 -12.74
C HIS A 136 0.02 -1.34 -13.35
N ASP A 137 -0.19 -1.11 -14.65
CA ASP A 137 0.44 -0.05 -15.45
C ASP A 137 0.12 1.38 -15.01
N PHE A 138 -0.83 1.53 -14.11
CA PHE A 138 -1.24 2.79 -13.51
C PHE A 138 -0.45 3.15 -12.22
N ALA A 139 0.41 2.25 -11.74
CA ALA A 139 1.23 2.48 -10.55
C ALA A 139 2.30 3.54 -10.79
N ASN A 140 2.46 4.47 -9.85
CA ASN A 140 3.59 5.40 -9.84
C ASN A 140 4.74 4.87 -8.97
N ILE A 141 4.39 4.14 -7.91
CA ILE A 141 5.33 3.64 -6.89
C ILE A 141 4.99 2.19 -6.60
N LEU A 142 6.01 1.33 -6.49
CA LEU A 142 5.89 0.02 -5.84
C LEU A 142 6.10 0.21 -4.35
N GLY A 143 5.08 -0.11 -3.56
CA GLY A 143 5.12 0.01 -2.10
C GLY A 143 6.01 -1.05 -1.46
N HIS A 144 6.50 -0.77 -0.27
CA HIS A 144 7.26 -1.61 0.69
C HIS A 144 7.57 -3.04 0.19
N VAL A 145 8.61 -3.17 -0.65
CA VAL A 145 9.06 -4.46 -1.23
C VAL A 145 9.36 -5.51 -0.16
N ASP A 146 9.69 -5.07 1.04
CA ASP A 146 10.03 -5.90 2.19
C ASP A 146 8.87 -6.13 3.19
N TYR A 147 7.62 -5.84 2.80
CA TYR A 147 6.46 -5.98 3.69
C TYR A 147 6.34 -7.37 4.32
N ILE A 148 6.69 -8.42 3.58
CA ILE A 148 6.72 -9.79 4.08
C ILE A 148 7.65 -9.95 5.30
N CYS A 149 8.71 -9.14 5.41
CA CYS A 149 9.66 -9.20 6.53
C CYS A 149 9.02 -8.79 7.85
N ARG A 150 7.95 -7.99 7.81
CA ARG A 150 7.30 -7.42 9.01
C ARG A 150 6.75 -8.52 9.93
N TYR A 151 6.10 -9.52 9.36
CA TYR A 151 5.36 -10.54 10.10
C TYR A 151 5.99 -11.94 10.02
N ALA A 152 6.99 -12.14 9.16
CA ALA A 152 7.62 -13.44 8.98
C ALA A 152 8.17 -14.02 10.30
N PRO A 153 7.95 -15.31 10.60
CA PRO A 153 8.40 -15.95 11.86
C PRO A 153 9.84 -16.42 11.83
N TYR A 154 10.60 -16.11 10.77
CA TYR A 154 11.98 -16.58 10.61
C TYR A 154 12.95 -15.79 11.48
N ALA A 155 14.01 -16.44 11.97
CA ALA A 155 15.02 -15.80 12.82
C ALA A 155 15.77 -14.66 12.13
N LYS A 156 15.99 -14.77 10.81
CA LYS A 156 16.49 -13.69 9.94
C LYS A 156 15.41 -13.35 8.94
N LYS A 157 14.78 -12.19 9.11
CA LYS A 157 13.59 -11.78 8.32
C LYS A 157 13.94 -11.01 7.05
N ASP A 158 15.10 -10.34 7.04
CA ASP A 158 15.44 -9.41 5.96
C ASP A 158 15.54 -10.11 4.60
N ILE A 159 15.13 -9.42 3.53
CA ILE A 159 15.41 -9.81 2.16
C ILE A 159 16.88 -9.47 1.90
N CYS A 160 17.69 -10.51 1.65
CA CYS A 160 19.11 -10.35 1.35
C CYS A 160 19.32 -10.38 -0.17
N TYR A 161 19.98 -9.37 -0.70
CA TYR A 161 20.24 -9.27 -2.15
C TYR A 161 20.93 -10.53 -2.68
N GLU A 162 21.92 -11.06 -1.94
CA GLU A 162 22.68 -12.24 -2.34
C GLU A 162 21.83 -13.52 -2.42
N GLU A 163 20.67 -13.55 -1.72
CA GLU A 163 19.75 -14.70 -1.75
C GLU A 163 18.75 -14.63 -2.92
N PHE A 164 18.47 -13.41 -3.46
CA PHE A 164 17.34 -13.19 -4.37
C PHE A 164 17.69 -12.36 -5.62
N HIS A 165 18.95 -12.07 -5.91
CA HIS A 165 19.36 -11.17 -7.00
C HIS A 165 19.04 -11.68 -8.42
N ASP A 166 18.77 -12.97 -8.58
CA ASP A 166 18.39 -13.57 -9.85
C ASP A 166 16.84 -13.61 -10.07
N THR A 167 16.07 -13.00 -9.19
CA THR A 167 14.59 -13.01 -9.22
C THR A 167 14.02 -11.90 -10.09
#